data_e5ffe0f3cb476e552723db68917b2242
#
_entry.id   e5ffe0f3cb476e552723db68917b2242
#
_cell.length_a   1.000
_cell.length_b   1.000
_cell.length_c   1.000
_cell.angle_alpha   90.00
_cell.angle_beta   90.00
_cell.angle_gamma   90.00
#
_symmetry.space_group_name_H-M   'P 1'
#
loop_
_entity.id
_entity.type
_entity.pdbx_description
1 polymer ?
#
loop_
_entity_poly.entity_id
_entity_poly.type
_entity_poly.pdbx_seq_one_letter_code
_entity_poly.pdbx_strand_id
1 'polypeptide(L)'
;MNMHNIWSKRFTHYISELQKYMQYIFTGHIAVVLVFVLGAIGYQYSEWLKTVDESFPVALVVGVLVGAVIAFSRPTTLLREPDQVYLLPLESQMKDYFSKALKWTFFSQILLSVVLYIVAIPLLRAVSSLSIQQIWLGVVIIAALKVLNVGIEFNYRYVSRGHNTFFDRVTRIGLNIVILYYFLQWELFISGILGALLIVYYVIIRQKVYVDPIPYEHFIHLEQNRMYRFYRFANYFTDVPHLRGSVKRRAWLDFVYRFVSYNKENTQMYLILRTFIRTDDLFFLWVRLTGISAVFAAFIELQFVTWIVSAALAFALVIQLKQALHIKNSNKNSSDTNEKINK
;
A
#
# COMPACT_ATOMS: atom_id res chain seq x y z
N MET A 1 27.21 19.99 10.93
CA MET A 1 26.36 19.21 9.94
C MET A 1 24.92 19.68 10.10
N ASN A 2 24.29 20.23 9.06
CA ASN A 2 22.95 20.83 9.20
C ASN A 2 21.86 19.78 8.88
N MET A 3 20.97 19.50 9.83
CA MET A 3 19.88 18.51 9.68
C MET A 3 18.96 18.81 8.50
N HIS A 4 18.80 20.10 8.18
CA HIS A 4 18.07 20.52 6.99
C HIS A 4 18.64 19.91 5.70
N ASN A 5 19.97 19.94 5.55
CA ASN A 5 20.64 19.45 4.35
C ASN A 5 20.59 17.92 4.25
N ILE A 6 20.64 17.23 5.40
CA ILE A 6 20.53 15.76 5.44
C ILE A 6 19.14 15.33 4.96
N TRP A 7 18.10 15.93 5.53
CA TRP A 7 16.71 15.64 5.08
C TRP A 7 16.52 15.93 3.60
N SER A 8 16.95 17.10 3.13
CA SER A 8 16.76 17.51 1.74
C SER A 8 17.45 16.55 0.76
N LYS A 9 18.70 16.16 1.02
CA LYS A 9 19.43 15.19 0.18
C LYS A 9 18.72 13.82 0.15
N ARG A 10 18.27 13.33 1.32
CA ARG A 10 17.56 12.05 1.41
C ARG A 10 16.22 12.10 0.72
N PHE A 11 15.51 13.20 0.88
CA PHE A 11 14.22 13.42 0.27
C PHE A 11 14.32 13.48 -1.26
N THR A 12 15.29 14.22 -1.80
CA THR A 12 15.53 14.25 -3.25
C THR A 12 15.86 12.86 -3.80
N HIS A 13 16.73 12.11 -3.12
CA HIS A 13 17.05 10.74 -3.51
C HIS A 13 15.82 9.84 -3.46
N TYR A 14 15.02 9.92 -2.40
CA TYR A 14 13.78 9.16 -2.25
C TYR A 14 12.76 9.47 -3.36
N ILE A 15 12.56 10.75 -3.68
CA ILE A 15 11.63 11.16 -4.75
C ILE A 15 12.14 10.68 -6.11
N SER A 16 13.43 10.83 -6.41
CA SER A 16 14.00 10.37 -7.70
C SER A 16 13.86 8.85 -7.85
N GLU A 17 14.03 8.11 -6.76
CA GLU A 17 13.84 6.65 -6.76
C GLU A 17 12.38 6.26 -6.95
N LEU A 18 11.44 6.90 -6.24
CA LEU A 18 10.00 6.72 -6.47
C LEU A 18 9.63 7.02 -7.91
N GLN A 19 10.08 8.16 -8.45
CA GLN A 19 9.77 8.58 -9.82
C GLN A 19 10.26 7.55 -10.84
N LYS A 20 11.47 7.03 -10.66
CA LYS A 20 12.02 5.98 -11.52
C LYS A 20 11.11 4.76 -11.59
N TYR A 21 10.68 4.22 -10.45
CA TYR A 21 9.80 3.04 -10.44
C TYR A 21 8.39 3.35 -10.90
N MET A 22 7.82 4.52 -10.53
CA MET A 22 6.50 4.95 -10.98
C MET A 22 6.45 5.14 -12.49
N GLN A 23 7.53 5.63 -13.11
CA GLN A 23 7.62 5.74 -14.56
C GLN A 23 7.44 4.36 -15.22
N TYR A 24 8.06 3.30 -14.71
CA TYR A 24 7.87 1.94 -15.22
C TYR A 24 6.47 1.39 -14.98
N ILE A 25 5.85 1.71 -13.83
CA ILE A 25 4.50 1.26 -13.49
C ILE A 25 3.46 1.90 -14.42
N PHE A 26 3.61 3.20 -14.71
CA PHE A 26 2.64 3.95 -15.52
C PHE A 26 2.98 4.03 -17.01
N THR A 27 4.07 3.39 -17.48
CA THR A 27 4.37 3.33 -18.91
C THR A 27 3.62 2.17 -19.58
N GLY A 28 3.16 2.42 -20.81
CA GLY A 28 2.60 1.39 -21.68
C GLY A 28 1.16 1.01 -21.36
N HIS A 29 0.88 -0.29 -21.44
CA HIS A 29 -0.48 -0.83 -21.43
C HIS A 29 -1.24 -0.61 -20.12
N ILE A 30 -0.54 -0.48 -18.99
CA ILE A 30 -1.18 -0.34 -17.67
C ILE A 30 -1.91 0.99 -17.55
N ALA A 31 -1.34 2.08 -18.05
CA ALA A 31 -2.00 3.39 -18.03
C ALA A 31 -3.32 3.34 -18.83
N VAL A 32 -3.30 2.70 -19.99
CA VAL A 32 -4.50 2.53 -20.83
C VAL A 32 -5.56 1.69 -20.12
N VAL A 33 -5.16 0.53 -19.58
CA VAL A 33 -6.07 -0.35 -18.81
C VAL A 33 -6.67 0.40 -17.62
N LEU A 34 -5.87 1.18 -16.89
CA LEU A 34 -6.33 1.94 -15.73
C LEU A 34 -7.36 3.00 -16.12
N VAL A 35 -7.20 3.69 -17.24
CA VAL A 35 -8.19 4.66 -17.75
C VAL A 35 -9.51 3.97 -18.07
N PHE A 36 -9.49 2.81 -18.76
CA PHE A 36 -10.71 2.05 -19.06
C PHE A 36 -11.40 1.53 -17.79
N VAL A 37 -10.64 0.99 -16.85
CA VAL A 37 -11.17 0.49 -15.57
C VAL A 37 -11.78 1.63 -14.75
N LEU A 38 -11.11 2.77 -14.65
CA LEU A 38 -11.66 3.95 -13.95
C LEU A 38 -12.90 4.49 -14.64
N GLY A 39 -12.93 4.51 -15.98
CA GLY A 39 -14.10 4.90 -16.76
C GLY A 39 -15.29 3.96 -16.52
N ALA A 40 -15.06 2.64 -16.55
CA ALA A 40 -16.09 1.64 -16.28
C ALA A 40 -16.64 1.72 -14.86
N ILE A 41 -15.75 1.86 -13.85
CA ILE A 41 -16.15 2.05 -12.45
C ILE A 41 -16.95 3.34 -12.30
N GLY A 42 -16.50 4.44 -12.90
CA GLY A 42 -17.19 5.73 -12.85
C GLY A 42 -18.59 5.67 -13.49
N TYR A 43 -18.69 5.00 -14.62
CA TYR A 43 -19.98 4.77 -15.28
C TYR A 43 -20.93 3.94 -14.40
N GLN A 44 -20.46 2.80 -13.90
CA GLN A 44 -21.25 1.93 -13.03
C GLN A 44 -21.67 2.64 -11.74
N TYR A 45 -20.78 3.44 -11.16
CA TYR A 45 -21.08 4.27 -9.99
C TYR A 45 -22.16 5.31 -10.30
N SER A 46 -22.08 5.96 -11.46
CA SER A 46 -23.09 6.94 -11.91
C SER A 46 -24.47 6.30 -12.12
N GLU A 47 -24.53 5.09 -12.73
CA GLU A 47 -25.79 4.35 -12.89
C GLU A 47 -26.37 3.91 -11.54
N TRP A 48 -25.52 3.42 -10.66
CA TRP A 48 -25.92 3.04 -9.31
C TRP A 48 -26.49 4.22 -8.51
N LEU A 49 -25.91 5.42 -8.63
CA LEU A 49 -26.41 6.64 -7.97
C LEU A 49 -27.84 7.00 -8.34
N LYS A 50 -28.31 6.62 -9.53
CA LYS A 50 -29.71 6.87 -9.97
C LYS A 50 -30.73 5.96 -9.29
N THR A 51 -30.26 4.84 -8.72
CA THR A 51 -31.09 3.80 -8.10
C THR A 51 -31.00 3.79 -6.57
N VAL A 52 -30.17 4.67 -5.98
CA VAL A 52 -29.99 4.72 -4.53
C VAL A 52 -31.18 5.38 -3.86
N ASP A 53 -31.74 4.70 -2.87
CA ASP A 53 -32.84 5.20 -2.06
C ASP A 53 -32.36 6.25 -1.02
N GLU A 54 -33.24 7.16 -0.65
CA GLU A 54 -32.98 8.15 0.42
C GLU A 54 -32.71 7.50 1.79
N SER A 55 -33.15 6.25 1.98
CA SER A 55 -32.89 5.46 3.21
C SER A 55 -31.48 4.92 3.32
N PHE A 56 -30.64 5.08 2.28
CA PHE A 56 -29.27 4.55 2.28
C PHE A 56 -28.40 5.23 3.37
N PRO A 57 -27.69 4.47 4.22
CA PRO A 57 -26.94 5.01 5.35
C PRO A 57 -25.61 5.67 4.90
N VAL A 58 -25.70 6.72 4.06
CA VAL A 58 -24.56 7.37 3.43
C VAL A 58 -23.55 7.90 4.45
N ALA A 59 -24.03 8.49 5.55
CA ALA A 59 -23.16 9.04 6.60
C ALA A 59 -22.29 7.94 7.25
N LEU A 60 -22.84 6.76 7.47
CA LEU A 60 -22.12 5.62 8.02
C LEU A 60 -21.11 5.08 7.02
N VAL A 61 -21.50 4.87 5.77
CA VAL A 61 -20.62 4.32 4.73
C VAL A 61 -19.43 5.26 4.48
N VAL A 62 -19.67 6.55 4.29
CA VAL A 62 -18.62 7.55 4.09
C VAL A 62 -17.77 7.70 5.36
N GLY A 63 -18.39 7.71 6.54
CA GLY A 63 -17.72 7.74 7.83
C GLY A 63 -16.76 6.57 8.00
N VAL A 64 -17.16 5.34 7.68
CA VAL A 64 -16.33 4.13 7.77
C VAL A 64 -15.18 4.19 6.77
N LEU A 65 -15.45 4.45 5.50
CA LEU A 65 -14.43 4.45 4.45
C LEU A 65 -13.38 5.54 4.68
N VAL A 66 -13.83 6.78 4.85
CA VAL A 66 -12.93 7.94 5.00
C VAL A 66 -12.28 7.96 6.39
N GLY A 67 -13.04 7.66 7.46
CA GLY A 67 -12.54 7.62 8.84
C GLY A 67 -11.45 6.57 9.04
N ALA A 68 -11.59 5.38 8.46
CA ALA A 68 -10.55 4.36 8.49
C ALA A 68 -9.26 4.83 7.80
N VAL A 69 -9.37 5.46 6.63
CA VAL A 69 -8.19 5.97 5.88
C VAL A 69 -7.53 7.15 6.59
N ILE A 70 -8.30 8.01 7.27
CA ILE A 70 -7.74 9.10 8.08
C ILE A 70 -6.89 8.54 9.22
N ALA A 71 -7.39 7.55 9.96
CA ALA A 71 -6.67 6.95 11.08
C ALA A 71 -5.45 6.14 10.64
N PHE A 72 -5.49 5.58 9.43
CA PHE A 72 -4.40 4.78 8.90
C PHE A 72 -3.26 5.67 8.41
N SER A 73 -2.32 5.96 9.32
CA SER A 73 -1.14 6.76 9.03
C SER A 73 0.13 5.95 9.29
N ARG A 74 1.15 6.18 8.49
CA ARG A 74 2.48 5.58 8.65
C ARG A 74 3.54 6.66 8.51
N PRO A 75 4.34 6.93 9.55
CA PRO A 75 5.41 7.92 9.47
C PRO A 75 6.42 7.56 8.38
N THR A 76 6.79 8.56 7.59
CA THR A 76 7.87 8.48 6.59
C THR A 76 9.05 9.25 7.14
N THR A 77 10.06 8.53 7.65
CA THR A 77 11.18 9.16 8.35
C THR A 77 12.45 9.24 7.53
N LEU A 78 12.60 8.44 6.49
CA LEU A 78 13.81 8.30 5.68
C LEU A 78 15.09 7.99 6.50
N LEU A 79 14.91 7.41 7.70
CA LEU A 79 16.00 6.96 8.54
C LEU A 79 16.59 5.65 8.00
N ARG A 80 17.91 5.47 8.20
CA ARG A 80 18.68 4.31 7.75
C ARG A 80 19.41 3.68 8.93
N GLU A 81 19.84 2.42 8.84
CA GLU A 81 20.57 1.71 9.90
C GLU A 81 21.77 2.48 10.46
N PRO A 82 22.64 3.11 9.65
CA PRO A 82 23.78 3.85 10.19
C PRO A 82 23.39 5.04 11.09
N ASP A 83 22.16 5.53 10.98
CA ASP A 83 21.71 6.74 11.69
C ASP A 83 21.66 6.56 13.20
N GLN A 84 21.40 5.35 13.67
CA GLN A 84 21.42 5.04 15.10
C GLN A 84 22.79 5.30 15.77
N VAL A 85 23.87 5.31 14.98
CA VAL A 85 25.22 5.60 15.47
C VAL A 85 25.62 7.03 15.13
N TYR A 86 25.49 7.43 13.86
CA TYR A 86 25.99 8.70 13.36
C TYR A 86 25.13 9.92 13.73
N LEU A 87 23.83 9.76 13.94
CA LEU A 87 22.93 10.87 14.31
C LEU A 87 22.70 10.97 15.83
N LEU A 88 23.14 10.00 16.62
CA LEU A 88 22.99 10.03 18.07
C LEU A 88 23.60 11.29 18.71
N PRO A 89 24.83 11.75 18.34
CA PRO A 89 25.41 12.98 18.88
C PRO A 89 24.63 14.25 18.52
N LEU A 90 23.76 14.18 17.50
CA LEU A 90 22.98 15.31 16.96
C LEU A 90 21.50 15.22 17.35
N GLU A 91 21.15 14.42 18.35
CA GLU A 91 19.77 14.15 18.76
C GLU A 91 18.99 15.42 19.08
N SER A 92 19.63 16.42 19.70
CA SER A 92 19.03 17.74 20.00
C SER A 92 18.51 18.49 18.75
N GLN A 93 19.14 18.25 17.59
CA GLN A 93 18.79 18.88 16.31
C GLN A 93 17.76 18.06 15.49
N MET A 94 17.42 16.84 15.94
CA MET A 94 16.49 15.97 15.22
C MET A 94 15.06 16.48 15.19
N LYS A 95 14.69 17.45 16.03
CA LYS A 95 13.35 18.08 16.00
C LYS A 95 13.00 18.65 14.62
N ASP A 96 13.96 19.32 13.98
CA ASP A 96 13.75 19.87 12.63
C ASP A 96 13.60 18.78 11.56
N TYR A 97 14.38 17.72 11.70
CA TYR A 97 14.29 16.55 10.83
C TYR A 97 12.91 15.90 10.92
N PHE A 98 12.44 15.59 12.12
CA PHE A 98 11.14 14.99 12.35
C PHE A 98 9.96 15.91 11.98
N SER A 99 10.10 17.23 12.15
CA SER A 99 9.09 18.18 11.70
C SER A 99 8.86 18.08 10.19
N LYS A 100 9.94 17.93 9.40
CA LYS A 100 9.85 17.74 7.95
C LYS A 100 9.28 16.36 7.58
N ALA A 101 9.68 15.33 8.32
CA ALA A 101 9.14 13.99 8.18
C ALA A 101 7.61 13.96 8.39
N LEU A 102 7.12 14.66 9.43
CA LEU A 102 5.70 14.82 9.70
C LEU A 102 4.96 15.55 8.58
N LYS A 103 5.50 16.69 8.12
CA LYS A 103 4.91 17.47 7.03
C LYS A 103 4.79 16.62 5.77
N TRP A 104 5.87 15.91 5.39
CA TRP A 104 5.82 15.01 4.24
C TRP A 104 4.83 13.87 4.42
N THR A 105 4.81 13.26 5.59
CA THR A 105 3.85 12.19 5.91
C THR A 105 2.40 12.68 5.76
N PHE A 106 2.10 13.88 6.23
CA PHE A 106 0.79 14.49 6.05
C PHE A 106 0.45 14.70 4.58
N PHE A 107 1.30 15.43 3.83
CA PHE A 107 1.04 15.75 2.43
C PHE A 107 0.93 14.52 1.54
N SER A 108 1.74 13.49 1.79
CA SER A 108 1.68 12.25 1.00
C SER A 108 0.43 11.40 1.27
N GLN A 109 -0.18 11.52 2.44
CA GLN A 109 -1.30 10.66 2.86
C GLN A 109 -2.66 11.35 2.87
N ILE A 110 -2.71 12.69 2.89
CA ILE A 110 -3.98 13.43 2.86
C ILE A 110 -4.71 13.22 1.53
N LEU A 111 -3.96 13.11 0.44
CA LEU A 111 -4.52 13.00 -0.91
C LEU A 111 -5.53 11.86 -1.01
N LEU A 112 -5.20 10.68 -0.48
CA LEU A 112 -6.09 9.51 -0.53
C LEU A 112 -7.40 9.78 0.25
N SER A 113 -7.32 10.39 1.44
CA SER A 113 -8.50 10.69 2.25
C SER A 113 -9.42 11.71 1.57
N VAL A 114 -8.82 12.75 0.95
CA VAL A 114 -9.57 13.78 0.23
C VAL A 114 -10.18 13.22 -1.05
N VAL A 115 -9.45 12.43 -1.83
CA VAL A 115 -9.98 11.81 -3.06
C VAL A 115 -11.15 10.89 -2.75
N LEU A 116 -11.05 10.04 -1.71
CA LEU A 116 -12.17 9.19 -1.31
C LEU A 116 -13.40 10.00 -0.91
N TYR A 117 -13.22 11.11 -0.22
CA TYR A 117 -14.33 11.98 0.14
C TYR A 117 -14.92 12.70 -1.08
N ILE A 118 -14.09 13.17 -2.02
CA ILE A 118 -14.57 13.79 -3.27
C ILE A 118 -15.39 12.79 -4.08
N VAL A 119 -14.94 11.54 -4.18
CA VAL A 119 -15.71 10.47 -4.85
C VAL A 119 -17.06 10.21 -4.15
N ALA A 120 -17.14 10.43 -2.83
CA ALA A 120 -18.39 10.30 -2.08
C ALA A 120 -19.33 11.52 -2.22
N ILE A 121 -18.87 12.68 -2.72
CA ILE A 121 -19.70 13.89 -2.86
C ILE A 121 -20.99 13.66 -3.68
N PRO A 122 -20.96 13.00 -4.86
CA PRO A 122 -22.17 12.74 -5.60
C PRO A 122 -23.20 11.91 -4.80
N LEU A 123 -22.72 10.91 -4.05
CA LEU A 123 -23.57 10.08 -3.18
C LEU A 123 -24.16 10.90 -2.02
N LEU A 124 -23.36 11.75 -1.38
CA LEU A 124 -23.83 12.66 -0.34
C LEU A 124 -24.92 13.60 -0.89
N ARG A 125 -24.75 14.12 -2.09
CA ARG A 125 -25.74 14.99 -2.72
C ARG A 125 -27.04 14.29 -3.14
N ALA A 126 -26.96 13.00 -3.47
CA ALA A 126 -28.13 12.21 -3.87
C ALA A 126 -29.00 11.84 -2.66
N VAL A 127 -28.40 11.59 -1.48
CA VAL A 127 -29.09 10.98 -0.34
C VAL A 127 -29.21 11.95 0.84
N SER A 128 -28.21 12.83 1.08
CA SER A 128 -28.23 13.72 2.24
C SER A 128 -28.84 15.10 1.93
N SER A 129 -29.43 15.73 2.95
CA SER A 129 -29.95 17.10 2.89
C SER A 129 -28.88 18.19 3.06
N LEU A 130 -27.58 17.80 3.04
CA LEU A 130 -26.46 18.74 3.27
C LEU A 130 -26.32 19.73 2.11
N SER A 131 -26.13 21.01 2.47
CA SER A 131 -25.81 22.04 1.50
C SER A 131 -24.41 21.84 0.93
N ILE A 132 -24.14 22.40 -0.24
CA ILE A 132 -22.82 22.28 -0.89
C ILE A 132 -21.70 22.87 -0.03
N GLN A 133 -21.98 23.92 0.72
CA GLN A 133 -21.02 24.54 1.63
C GLN A 133 -20.65 23.60 2.79
N GLN A 134 -21.64 22.91 3.36
CA GLN A 134 -21.43 21.90 4.41
C GLN A 134 -20.61 20.73 3.92
N ILE A 135 -20.86 20.27 2.71
CA ILE A 135 -20.05 19.20 2.08
C ILE A 135 -18.59 19.64 1.92
N TRP A 136 -18.34 20.86 1.41
CA TRP A 136 -16.96 21.36 1.28
C TRP A 136 -16.28 21.60 2.63
N LEU A 137 -17.02 21.97 3.67
CA LEU A 137 -16.49 22.03 5.05
C LEU A 137 -15.94 20.67 5.49
N GLY A 138 -16.52 19.57 5.03
CA GLY A 138 -16.03 18.21 5.27
C GLY A 138 -14.59 18.00 4.83
N VAL A 139 -14.17 18.61 3.71
CA VAL A 139 -12.76 18.53 3.26
C VAL A 139 -11.81 19.15 4.28
N VAL A 140 -12.20 20.29 4.86
CA VAL A 140 -11.41 20.97 5.89
C VAL A 140 -11.31 20.14 7.16
N ILE A 141 -12.43 19.53 7.57
CA ILE A 141 -12.48 18.65 8.75
C ILE A 141 -11.61 17.41 8.52
N ILE A 142 -11.68 16.78 7.35
CA ILE A 142 -10.84 15.64 6.99
C ILE A 142 -9.35 16.00 7.04
N ALA A 143 -8.98 17.18 6.53
CA ALA A 143 -7.62 17.67 6.61
C ALA A 143 -7.17 17.87 8.07
N ALA A 144 -8.01 18.51 8.91
CA ALA A 144 -7.72 18.70 10.32
C ALA A 144 -7.57 17.36 11.07
N LEU A 145 -8.51 16.43 10.87
CA LEU A 145 -8.43 15.08 11.44
C LEU A 145 -7.18 14.34 10.98
N LYS A 146 -6.79 14.47 9.70
CA LYS A 146 -5.58 13.83 9.19
C LYS A 146 -4.31 14.39 9.83
N VAL A 147 -4.22 15.70 10.05
CA VAL A 147 -3.11 16.34 10.79
C VAL A 147 -2.98 15.72 12.19
N LEU A 148 -4.10 15.66 12.92
CA LEU A 148 -4.13 15.08 14.26
C LEU A 148 -3.72 13.61 14.26
N ASN A 149 -4.28 12.81 13.36
CA ASN A 149 -3.98 11.38 13.28
C ASN A 149 -2.52 11.09 12.89
N VAL A 150 -1.92 11.87 11.97
CA VAL A 150 -0.49 11.76 11.64
C VAL A 150 0.36 12.12 12.86
N GLY A 151 0.02 13.18 13.56
CA GLY A 151 0.72 13.61 14.77
C GLY A 151 0.61 12.59 15.91
N ILE A 152 -0.60 12.04 16.14
CA ILE A 152 -0.82 10.99 17.15
C ILE A 152 0.00 9.75 16.80
N GLU A 153 -0.11 9.23 15.57
CA GLU A 153 0.61 8.03 15.14
C GLU A 153 2.12 8.16 15.33
N PHE A 154 2.68 9.33 14.98
CA PHE A 154 4.10 9.60 15.15
C PHE A 154 4.50 9.63 16.63
N ASN A 155 3.79 10.44 17.44
CA ASN A 155 4.09 10.59 18.86
C ASN A 155 3.85 9.27 19.63
N TYR A 156 2.80 8.54 19.29
CA TYR A 156 2.51 7.25 19.92
C TYR A 156 3.63 6.25 19.64
N ARG A 157 4.11 6.17 18.40
CA ARG A 157 5.24 5.30 18.03
C ARG A 157 6.54 5.71 18.69
N TYR A 158 6.71 7.01 18.90
CA TYR A 158 7.86 7.53 19.63
C TYR A 158 7.87 7.03 21.08
N VAL A 159 6.75 7.13 21.78
CA VAL A 159 6.61 6.75 23.19
C VAL A 159 6.50 5.23 23.37
N SER A 160 5.67 4.57 22.60
CA SER A 160 5.37 3.14 22.73
C SER A 160 6.38 2.21 22.10
N ARG A 161 7.32 2.75 21.29
CA ARG A 161 8.29 1.96 20.49
C ARG A 161 7.63 0.85 19.65
N GLY A 162 6.38 1.06 19.27
CA GLY A 162 5.60 0.11 18.46
C GLY A 162 4.70 -0.86 19.24
N HIS A 163 4.76 -0.86 20.57
CA HIS A 163 3.85 -1.68 21.38
C HIS A 163 2.43 -1.11 21.29
N ASN A 164 1.44 -2.02 21.25
CA ASN A 164 0.01 -1.68 21.26
C ASN A 164 -0.47 -0.72 20.15
N THR A 165 0.32 -0.50 19.10
CA THR A 165 -0.07 0.38 17.97
C THR A 165 -1.34 -0.09 17.26
N PHE A 166 -1.67 -1.36 17.35
CA PHE A 166 -2.91 -1.91 16.80
C PHE A 166 -4.13 -1.35 17.55
N PHE A 167 -4.12 -1.43 18.88
CA PHE A 167 -5.23 -0.95 19.72
C PHE A 167 -5.42 0.57 19.59
N ASP A 168 -4.32 1.34 19.63
CA ASP A 168 -4.37 2.78 19.38
C ASP A 168 -5.02 3.09 18.03
N ARG A 169 -4.62 2.38 16.98
CA ARG A 169 -5.17 2.60 15.66
C ARG A 169 -6.65 2.24 15.56
N VAL A 170 -7.07 1.12 16.14
CA VAL A 170 -8.49 0.72 16.17
C VAL A 170 -9.33 1.76 16.89
N THR A 171 -8.86 2.25 18.05
CA THR A 171 -9.54 3.32 18.78
C THR A 171 -9.67 4.60 17.95
N ARG A 172 -8.61 5.03 17.26
CA ARG A 172 -8.65 6.20 16.37
C ARG A 172 -9.55 5.98 15.16
N ILE A 173 -9.58 4.77 14.58
CA ILE A 173 -10.52 4.43 13.51
C ILE A 173 -11.95 4.63 14.01
N GLY A 174 -12.30 4.05 15.16
CA GLY A 174 -13.63 4.20 15.76
C GLY A 174 -14.00 5.67 16.00
N LEU A 175 -13.09 6.44 16.62
CA LEU A 175 -13.32 7.87 16.86
C LEU A 175 -13.53 8.67 15.56
N ASN A 176 -12.68 8.47 14.55
CA ASN A 176 -12.82 9.18 13.28
C ASN A 176 -14.12 8.81 12.53
N ILE A 177 -14.54 7.54 12.59
CA ILE A 177 -15.81 7.09 12.01
C ILE A 177 -16.98 7.84 12.69
N VAL A 178 -16.99 7.86 14.02
CA VAL A 178 -18.06 8.50 14.79
C VAL A 178 -18.06 10.02 14.59
N ILE A 179 -16.89 10.67 14.57
CA ILE A 179 -16.76 12.11 14.29
C ILE A 179 -17.35 12.44 12.92
N LEU A 180 -16.97 11.69 11.87
CA LEU A 180 -17.47 11.93 10.52
C LEU A 180 -18.95 11.60 10.38
N TYR A 181 -19.42 10.53 11.04
CA TYR A 181 -20.83 10.18 11.05
C TYR A 181 -21.70 11.32 11.59
N TYR A 182 -21.39 11.84 12.79
CA TYR A 182 -22.14 12.95 13.37
C TYR A 182 -21.96 14.25 12.61
N PHE A 183 -20.78 14.50 12.04
CA PHE A 183 -20.57 15.63 11.15
C PHE A 183 -21.50 15.58 9.91
N LEU A 184 -21.60 14.42 9.27
CA LEU A 184 -22.45 14.23 8.09
C LEU A 184 -23.95 14.23 8.42
N GLN A 185 -24.32 14.00 9.67
CA GLN A 185 -25.69 14.21 10.19
C GLN A 185 -25.94 15.68 10.60
N TRP A 186 -24.92 16.54 10.46
CA TRP A 186 -24.94 17.94 10.89
C TRP A 186 -25.06 18.14 12.40
N GLU A 187 -24.73 17.13 13.19
CA GLU A 187 -24.67 17.19 14.66
C GLU A 187 -23.29 17.73 15.09
N LEU A 188 -23.08 19.03 14.84
CA LEU A 188 -21.77 19.68 15.03
C LEU A 188 -21.30 19.67 16.48
N PHE A 189 -22.24 19.73 17.44
CA PHE A 189 -21.90 19.73 18.86
C PHE A 189 -21.25 18.42 19.29
N ILE A 190 -21.83 17.27 18.91
CA ILE A 190 -21.29 15.94 19.23
C ILE A 190 -19.97 15.71 18.49
N SER A 191 -19.94 16.03 17.20
CA SER A 191 -18.71 15.92 16.38
C SER A 191 -17.58 16.80 16.96
N GLY A 192 -17.90 18.00 17.44
CA GLY A 192 -16.95 18.91 18.08
C GLY A 192 -16.39 18.40 19.41
N ILE A 193 -17.24 17.82 20.27
CA ILE A 193 -16.78 17.20 21.54
C ILE A 193 -15.83 16.03 21.25
N LEU A 194 -16.18 15.15 20.30
CA LEU A 194 -15.34 14.02 19.94
C LEU A 194 -14.02 14.47 19.30
N GLY A 195 -14.05 15.53 18.48
CA GLY A 195 -12.85 16.16 17.93
C GLY A 195 -11.97 16.74 19.04
N ALA A 196 -12.55 17.37 20.04
CA ALA A 196 -11.82 17.86 21.22
C ALA A 196 -11.18 16.74 22.03
N LEU A 197 -11.85 15.60 22.20
CA LEU A 197 -11.26 14.40 22.82
C LEU A 197 -10.03 13.91 22.04
N LEU A 198 -10.08 13.91 20.72
CA LEU A 198 -8.94 13.54 19.89
C LEU A 198 -7.76 14.53 20.04
N ILE A 199 -8.05 15.83 20.19
CA ILE A 199 -7.04 16.86 20.46
C ILE A 199 -6.41 16.65 21.84
N VAL A 200 -7.21 16.39 22.87
CA VAL A 200 -6.72 16.09 24.22
C VAL A 200 -5.82 14.86 24.21
N TYR A 201 -6.24 13.81 23.52
CA TYR A 201 -5.44 12.60 23.33
C TYR A 201 -4.08 12.91 22.67
N TYR A 202 -4.08 13.72 21.60
CA TYR A 202 -2.85 14.19 20.96
C TYR A 202 -1.92 14.93 21.92
N VAL A 203 -2.46 15.86 22.72
CA VAL A 203 -1.69 16.67 23.68
C VAL A 203 -1.07 15.78 24.76
N ILE A 204 -1.83 14.84 25.33
CA ILE A 204 -1.33 13.90 26.36
C ILE A 204 -0.15 13.08 25.83
N ILE A 205 -0.26 12.53 24.62
CA ILE A 205 0.84 11.73 24.06
C ILE A 205 2.04 12.62 23.73
N ARG A 206 1.81 13.81 23.19
CA ARG A 206 2.88 14.74 22.82
C ARG A 206 3.73 15.17 24.02
N GLN A 207 3.12 15.34 25.20
CA GLN A 207 3.86 15.67 26.43
C GLN A 207 4.87 14.58 26.82
N LYS A 208 4.60 13.31 26.54
CA LYS A 208 5.48 12.19 26.84
C LYS A 208 6.69 12.10 25.88
N VAL A 209 6.57 12.61 24.67
CA VAL A 209 7.65 12.57 23.65
C VAL A 209 8.91 13.33 24.09
N TYR A 210 8.78 14.37 24.91
CA TYR A 210 9.91 15.18 25.34
C TYR A 210 10.76 14.56 26.45
N VAL A 211 10.29 13.45 27.04
CA VAL A 211 10.95 12.80 28.17
C VAL A 211 11.82 11.62 27.72
N ASP A 212 11.43 10.96 26.63
CA ASP A 212 12.09 9.72 26.14
C ASP A 212 13.13 10.00 25.04
N PRO A 213 14.22 9.21 24.99
CA PRO A 213 15.16 9.28 23.86
C PRO A 213 14.54 8.77 22.56
N ILE A 214 15.07 9.20 21.43
CA ILE A 214 14.56 8.84 20.10
C ILE A 214 14.68 7.32 19.88
N PRO A 215 13.59 6.60 19.59
CA PRO A 215 13.62 5.17 19.30
C PRO A 215 14.05 4.93 17.83
N TYR A 216 15.34 5.17 17.53
CA TYR A 216 15.91 5.05 16.17
C TYR A 216 15.59 3.70 15.54
N GLU A 217 15.85 2.60 16.26
CA GLU A 217 15.63 1.24 15.76
C GLU A 217 14.19 1.03 15.27
N HIS A 218 13.22 1.48 16.06
CA HIS A 218 11.81 1.35 15.69
C HIS A 218 11.47 2.12 14.40
N PHE A 219 11.94 3.36 14.28
CA PHE A 219 11.68 4.18 13.07
C PHE A 219 12.44 3.68 11.85
N ILE A 220 13.65 3.15 12.02
CA ILE A 220 14.42 2.50 10.94
C ILE A 220 13.67 1.28 10.42
N HIS A 221 13.22 0.39 11.31
CA HIS A 221 12.42 -0.77 10.92
C HIS A 221 11.11 -0.41 10.21
N LEU A 222 10.44 0.66 10.66
CA LEU A 222 9.24 1.15 9.98
C LEU A 222 9.54 1.60 8.56
N GLU A 223 10.62 2.33 8.37
CA GLU A 223 11.05 2.84 7.07
C GLU A 223 11.48 1.71 6.13
N GLN A 224 12.29 0.76 6.61
CA GLN A 224 12.68 -0.42 5.87
C GLN A 224 11.46 -1.25 5.43
N ASN A 225 10.51 -1.50 6.33
CA ASN A 225 9.28 -2.23 6.02
C ASN A 225 8.38 -1.48 5.03
N ARG A 226 8.41 -0.12 5.05
CA ARG A 226 7.68 0.71 4.08
C ARG A 226 8.31 0.60 2.70
N MET A 227 9.64 0.78 2.60
CA MET A 227 10.37 0.67 1.34
C MET A 227 10.34 -0.74 0.77
N TYR A 228 10.47 -1.76 1.62
CA TYR A 228 10.34 -3.15 1.19
C TYR A 228 8.98 -3.44 0.53
N ARG A 229 7.88 -2.92 1.10
CA ARG A 229 6.55 -3.06 0.49
C ARG A 229 6.44 -2.33 -0.84
N PHE A 230 7.01 -1.14 -0.93
CA PHE A 230 7.06 -0.38 -2.17
C PHE A 230 7.85 -1.13 -3.26
N TYR A 231 9.06 -1.60 -2.95
CA TYR A 231 9.87 -2.37 -3.88
C TYR A 231 9.18 -3.68 -4.30
N ARG A 232 8.53 -4.34 -3.37
CA ARG A 232 7.74 -5.54 -3.66
C ARG A 232 6.59 -5.26 -4.61
N PHE A 233 5.92 -4.12 -4.44
CA PHE A 233 4.89 -3.66 -5.37
C PHE A 233 5.50 -3.29 -6.74
N ALA A 234 6.61 -2.54 -6.77
CA ALA A 234 7.30 -2.18 -8.00
C ALA A 234 7.81 -3.42 -8.76
N ASN A 235 8.21 -4.48 -8.05
CA ASN A 235 8.69 -5.74 -8.63
C ASN A 235 7.60 -6.50 -9.41
N TYR A 236 6.32 -6.16 -9.22
CA TYR A 236 5.27 -6.68 -10.12
C TYR A 236 5.33 -6.09 -11.54
N PHE A 237 6.00 -4.97 -11.73
CA PHE A 237 6.02 -4.22 -13.00
C PHE A 237 7.41 -4.13 -13.62
N THR A 238 8.46 -4.18 -12.80
CA THR A 238 9.86 -4.08 -13.22
C THR A 238 10.75 -4.84 -12.26
N ASP A 239 11.87 -5.35 -12.75
CA ASP A 239 12.84 -6.04 -11.89
C ASP A 239 13.51 -5.06 -10.93
N VAL A 240 13.41 -5.33 -9.63
CA VAL A 240 14.05 -4.54 -8.58
C VAL A 240 15.30 -5.26 -8.10
N PRO A 241 16.51 -4.71 -8.34
CA PRO A 241 17.78 -5.41 -8.06
C PRO A 241 17.97 -5.82 -6.60
N HIS A 242 17.31 -5.13 -5.67
CA HIS A 242 17.42 -5.39 -4.23
C HIS A 242 16.46 -6.47 -3.70
N LEU A 243 15.50 -6.89 -4.52
CA LEU A 243 14.59 -7.98 -4.20
C LEU A 243 15.04 -9.21 -4.98
N ARG A 244 15.85 -10.04 -4.36
CA ARG A 244 16.06 -11.41 -4.88
C ARG A 244 14.73 -12.14 -4.74
N GLY A 245 14.28 -12.80 -5.83
CA GLY A 245 13.04 -13.57 -5.84
C GLY A 245 12.98 -14.50 -4.63
N SER A 246 12.01 -14.28 -3.76
CA SER A 246 11.89 -15.11 -2.57
C SER A 246 11.22 -16.43 -2.90
N VAL A 247 11.81 -17.53 -2.42
CA VAL A 247 11.21 -18.85 -2.51
C VAL A 247 10.39 -19.10 -1.26
N LYS A 248 9.05 -18.99 -1.34
CA LYS A 248 8.14 -19.18 -0.21
C LYS A 248 7.21 -20.36 -0.44
N ARG A 249 6.98 -21.13 0.63
CA ARG A 249 5.93 -22.16 0.61
C ARG A 249 4.56 -21.50 0.66
N ARG A 250 3.72 -21.76 -0.35
CA ARG A 250 2.31 -21.33 -0.42
C ARG A 250 1.43 -22.51 -0.01
N ALA A 251 1.24 -22.67 1.33
CA ALA A 251 0.53 -23.82 1.89
C ALA A 251 -0.89 -24.01 1.30
N TRP A 252 -1.57 -22.93 0.94
CA TRP A 252 -2.89 -22.94 0.32
C TRP A 252 -2.91 -23.54 -1.11
N LEU A 253 -1.74 -23.64 -1.77
CA LEU A 253 -1.58 -24.31 -3.07
C LEU A 253 -1.02 -25.71 -2.96
N ASP A 254 -0.76 -26.21 -1.78
CA ASP A 254 -0.19 -27.57 -1.61
C ASP A 254 -1.11 -28.67 -2.19
N PHE A 255 -2.43 -28.40 -2.34
CA PHE A 255 -3.35 -29.32 -2.99
C PHE A 255 -3.00 -29.59 -4.47
N VAL A 256 -2.35 -28.64 -5.15
CA VAL A 256 -1.96 -28.80 -6.58
C VAL A 256 -0.92 -29.91 -6.75
N TYR A 257 -0.10 -30.16 -5.74
CA TYR A 257 0.87 -31.25 -5.79
C TYR A 257 0.24 -32.64 -5.81
N ARG A 258 -1.02 -32.78 -5.40
CA ARG A 258 -1.74 -34.06 -5.43
C ARG A 258 -2.08 -34.52 -6.86
N PHE A 259 -2.10 -33.59 -7.83
CA PHE A 259 -2.35 -33.92 -9.25
C PHE A 259 -1.14 -34.54 -9.95
N VAL A 260 0.04 -34.46 -9.36
CA VAL A 260 1.27 -35.06 -9.89
C VAL A 260 1.75 -36.13 -8.92
N SER A 261 1.60 -37.39 -9.31
CA SER A 261 2.05 -38.54 -8.49
C SER A 261 3.56 -38.49 -8.31
N TYR A 262 4.03 -38.77 -7.09
CA TYR A 262 5.44 -38.73 -6.72
C TYR A 262 6.12 -40.08 -7.09
N ASN A 263 6.37 -40.26 -8.40
CA ASN A 263 7.05 -41.42 -8.97
C ASN A 263 8.32 -40.96 -9.68
N LYS A 264 9.27 -41.92 -9.90
CA LYS A 264 10.54 -41.63 -10.60
C LYS A 264 10.34 -40.97 -11.95
N GLU A 265 9.34 -41.39 -12.72
CA GLU A 265 9.00 -40.85 -14.04
C GLU A 265 8.49 -39.39 -13.95
N ASN A 266 7.75 -39.05 -12.92
CA ASN A 266 7.14 -37.72 -12.75
C ASN A 266 7.99 -36.77 -11.91
N THR A 267 9.16 -37.17 -11.43
CA THR A 267 10.02 -36.37 -10.55
C THR A 267 10.36 -35.01 -11.16
N GLN A 268 10.63 -34.96 -12.44
CA GLN A 268 10.98 -33.73 -13.14
C GLN A 268 9.79 -32.77 -13.19
N MET A 269 8.60 -33.27 -13.51
CA MET A 269 7.36 -32.48 -13.53
C MET A 269 6.99 -31.96 -12.14
N TYR A 270 7.14 -32.79 -11.12
CA TYR A 270 6.90 -32.40 -9.72
C TYR A 270 7.85 -31.27 -9.29
N LEU A 271 9.14 -31.36 -9.63
CA LEU A 271 10.13 -30.32 -9.32
C LEU A 271 9.83 -29.00 -10.04
N ILE A 272 9.43 -29.05 -11.30
CA ILE A 272 9.04 -27.87 -12.09
C ILE A 272 7.84 -27.20 -11.45
N LEU A 273 6.79 -27.96 -11.16
CA LEU A 273 5.57 -27.45 -10.53
C LEU A 273 5.86 -26.83 -9.15
N ARG A 274 6.71 -27.50 -8.36
CA ARG A 274 7.13 -27.01 -7.06
C ARG A 274 7.94 -25.72 -7.16
N THR A 275 8.85 -25.62 -8.12
CA THR A 275 9.64 -24.41 -8.36
C THR A 275 8.74 -23.26 -8.83
N PHE A 276 7.84 -23.51 -9.76
CA PHE A 276 6.88 -22.54 -10.26
C PHE A 276 6.00 -21.95 -9.15
N ILE A 277 5.38 -22.81 -8.33
CA ILE A 277 4.49 -22.36 -7.25
C ILE A 277 5.26 -21.61 -6.15
N ARG A 278 6.54 -21.96 -5.88
CA ARG A 278 7.31 -21.39 -4.78
C ARG A 278 8.08 -20.13 -5.15
N THR A 279 8.45 -19.96 -6.42
CA THR A 279 9.20 -18.79 -6.88
C THR A 279 8.25 -17.63 -7.10
N ASP A 280 8.45 -16.52 -6.37
CA ASP A 280 7.57 -15.34 -6.41
C ASP A 280 7.47 -14.77 -7.83
N ASP A 281 8.56 -14.64 -8.56
CA ASP A 281 8.61 -14.00 -9.89
C ASP A 281 7.76 -14.76 -10.92
N LEU A 282 7.90 -16.08 -10.99
CA LEU A 282 7.16 -16.92 -11.93
C LEU A 282 5.67 -16.97 -11.59
N PHE A 283 5.36 -17.15 -10.30
CA PHE A 283 3.98 -17.24 -9.84
C PHE A 283 3.20 -15.95 -10.06
N PHE A 284 3.78 -14.81 -9.69
CA PHE A 284 3.10 -13.52 -9.86
C PHE A 284 3.02 -13.07 -11.32
N LEU A 285 3.97 -13.46 -12.16
CA LEU A 285 3.86 -13.23 -13.60
C LEU A 285 2.68 -14.00 -14.19
N TRP A 286 2.49 -15.26 -13.78
CA TRP A 286 1.33 -16.05 -14.17
C TRP A 286 0.01 -15.43 -13.68
N VAL A 287 -0.07 -15.01 -12.41
CA VAL A 287 -1.26 -14.35 -11.84
C VAL A 287 -1.59 -13.06 -12.60
N ARG A 288 -0.59 -12.26 -13.00
CA ARG A 288 -0.81 -11.05 -13.81
C ARG A 288 -1.44 -11.36 -15.17
N LEU A 289 -0.83 -12.30 -15.89
CA LEU A 289 -1.32 -12.68 -17.22
C LEU A 289 -2.74 -13.23 -17.14
N THR A 290 -3.00 -14.11 -16.17
CA THR A 290 -4.34 -14.69 -15.95
C THR A 290 -5.35 -13.63 -15.55
N GLY A 291 -4.97 -12.69 -14.67
CA GLY A 291 -5.84 -11.59 -14.24
C GLY A 291 -6.20 -10.64 -15.39
N ILE A 292 -5.22 -10.22 -16.19
CA ILE A 292 -5.46 -9.38 -17.37
C ILE A 292 -6.40 -10.09 -18.35
N SER A 293 -6.16 -11.36 -18.61
CA SER A 293 -6.98 -12.14 -19.54
C SER A 293 -8.40 -12.38 -19.04
N ALA A 294 -8.57 -12.60 -17.73
CA ALA A 294 -9.89 -12.72 -17.12
C ALA A 294 -10.69 -11.42 -17.25
N VAL A 295 -10.02 -10.26 -17.06
CA VAL A 295 -10.65 -8.94 -17.28
C VAL A 295 -11.08 -8.79 -18.74
N PHE A 296 -10.19 -9.07 -19.70
CA PHE A 296 -10.56 -9.00 -21.12
C PHE A 296 -11.69 -9.96 -21.47
N ALA A 297 -11.66 -11.19 -20.95
CA ALA A 297 -12.73 -12.17 -21.19
C ALA A 297 -14.09 -11.74 -20.61
N ALA A 298 -14.09 -11.00 -19.48
CA ALA A 298 -15.32 -10.52 -18.87
C ALA A 298 -15.98 -9.35 -19.63
N PHE A 299 -15.18 -8.55 -20.35
CA PHE A 299 -15.67 -7.37 -21.08
C PHE A 299 -15.93 -7.62 -22.59
N ILE A 300 -15.44 -8.72 -23.16
CA ILE A 300 -15.57 -9.03 -24.57
C ILE A 300 -16.54 -10.21 -24.73
N GLU A 301 -17.73 -9.94 -25.20
CA GLU A 301 -18.79 -10.96 -25.44
C GLU A 301 -18.49 -11.90 -26.62
N LEU A 302 -17.42 -11.64 -27.40
CA LEU A 302 -17.04 -12.45 -28.55
C LEU A 302 -16.31 -13.72 -28.10
N GLN A 303 -16.96 -14.87 -28.14
CA GLN A 303 -16.41 -16.19 -27.79
C GLN A 303 -15.07 -16.48 -28.48
N PHE A 304 -14.88 -16.05 -29.72
CA PHE A 304 -13.65 -16.23 -30.48
C PHE A 304 -12.44 -15.53 -29.81
N VAL A 305 -12.63 -14.33 -29.29
CA VAL A 305 -11.56 -13.57 -28.58
C VAL A 305 -11.18 -14.27 -27.29
N THR A 306 -12.15 -14.83 -26.57
CA THR A 306 -11.90 -15.60 -25.33
C THR A 306 -11.04 -16.83 -25.60
N TRP A 307 -11.27 -17.54 -26.72
CA TRP A 307 -10.43 -18.68 -27.13
C TRP A 307 -9.01 -18.27 -27.48
N ILE A 308 -8.81 -17.18 -28.24
CA ILE A 308 -7.47 -16.66 -28.60
C ILE A 308 -6.70 -16.25 -27.34
N VAL A 309 -7.34 -15.52 -26.42
CA VAL A 309 -6.73 -15.09 -25.17
C VAL A 309 -6.33 -16.27 -24.30
N SER A 310 -7.18 -17.29 -24.19
CA SER A 310 -6.90 -18.53 -23.46
C SER A 310 -5.71 -19.31 -24.06
N ALA A 311 -5.66 -19.41 -25.39
CA ALA A 311 -4.54 -20.06 -26.09
C ALA A 311 -3.22 -19.29 -25.92
N ALA A 312 -3.24 -17.95 -26.01
CA ALA A 312 -2.08 -17.10 -25.79
C ALA A 312 -1.54 -17.23 -24.36
N LEU A 313 -2.42 -17.33 -23.37
CA LEU A 313 -2.04 -17.59 -21.98
C LEU A 313 -1.38 -18.94 -21.77
N ALA A 314 -1.96 -19.99 -22.33
CA ALA A 314 -1.38 -21.34 -22.26
C ALA A 314 0.02 -21.36 -22.90
N PHE A 315 0.19 -20.70 -24.04
CA PHE A 315 1.47 -20.59 -24.74
C PHE A 315 2.51 -19.81 -23.94
N ALA A 316 2.12 -18.65 -23.36
CA ALA A 316 2.99 -17.85 -22.48
C ALA A 316 3.45 -18.65 -21.26
N LEU A 317 2.57 -19.47 -20.68
CA LEU A 317 2.89 -20.35 -19.56
C LEU A 317 3.93 -21.40 -19.92
N VAL A 318 3.83 -22.02 -21.10
CA VAL A 318 4.82 -22.99 -21.61
C VAL A 318 6.18 -22.32 -21.83
N ILE A 319 6.23 -21.12 -22.40
CA ILE A 319 7.49 -20.38 -22.60
C ILE A 319 8.16 -20.07 -21.25
N GLN A 320 7.39 -19.61 -20.27
CA GLN A 320 7.90 -19.30 -18.93
C GLN A 320 8.43 -20.53 -18.20
N LEU A 321 7.75 -21.67 -18.33
CA LEU A 321 8.25 -22.93 -17.80
C LEU A 321 9.58 -23.35 -18.46
N LYS A 322 9.71 -23.17 -19.78
CA LYS A 322 10.98 -23.41 -20.49
C LYS A 322 12.09 -22.48 -20.02
N GLN A 323 11.81 -21.18 -19.83
CA GLN A 323 12.79 -20.21 -19.32
C GLN A 323 13.24 -20.56 -17.90
N ALA A 324 12.33 -20.97 -17.02
CA ALA A 324 12.65 -21.42 -15.66
C ALA A 324 13.58 -22.63 -15.65
N LEU A 325 13.39 -23.56 -16.59
CA LEU A 325 14.27 -24.73 -16.77
C LEU A 325 15.65 -24.33 -17.28
N HIS A 326 15.72 -23.37 -18.22
CA HIS A 326 16.99 -22.92 -18.82
C HIS A 326 17.88 -22.20 -17.79
N ILE A 327 17.32 -21.35 -16.96
CA ILE A 327 18.01 -20.66 -15.86
C ILE A 327 18.60 -21.66 -14.87
N LYS A 328 17.89 -22.74 -14.55
CA LYS A 328 18.36 -23.79 -13.63
C LYS A 328 19.53 -24.56 -14.21
N ASN A 329 19.50 -24.87 -15.51
CA ASN A 329 20.59 -25.59 -16.18
C ASN A 329 21.86 -24.73 -16.33
N SER A 330 21.69 -23.42 -16.59
CA SER A 330 22.79 -22.46 -16.63
C SER A 330 23.50 -22.31 -15.28
N ASN A 331 22.73 -22.22 -14.19
CA ASN A 331 23.29 -22.13 -12.82
C ASN A 331 23.98 -23.40 -12.38
N LYS A 332 23.54 -24.59 -12.86
CA LYS A 332 24.20 -25.85 -12.57
C LYS A 332 25.55 -25.95 -13.31
N ASN A 333 25.59 -25.53 -14.56
CA ASN A 333 26.82 -25.55 -15.35
C ASN A 333 27.87 -24.57 -14.81
N SER A 334 27.46 -23.41 -14.28
CA SER A 334 28.36 -22.44 -13.65
C SER A 334 28.90 -22.92 -12.28
N SER A 335 28.12 -23.68 -11.50
CA SER A 335 28.62 -24.29 -10.26
C SER A 335 29.61 -25.44 -10.53
N ASP A 336 29.33 -26.28 -11.50
CA ASP A 336 30.20 -27.38 -11.90
C ASP A 336 31.54 -26.87 -12.53
N THR A 337 31.50 -25.72 -13.20
CA THR A 337 32.71 -25.07 -13.75
C THR A 337 33.57 -24.47 -12.64
N ASN A 338 32.98 -23.84 -11.65
CA ASN A 338 33.71 -23.29 -10.50
C ASN A 338 34.32 -24.38 -9.61
N GLU A 339 33.68 -25.55 -9.50
CA GLU A 339 34.21 -26.69 -8.76
C GLU A 339 35.40 -27.35 -9.47
N LYS A 340 35.42 -27.32 -10.83
CA LYS A 340 36.55 -27.79 -11.65
C LYS A 340 37.75 -26.83 -11.68
N ILE A 341 37.54 -25.53 -11.44
CA ILE A 341 38.62 -24.53 -11.39
C ILE A 341 39.30 -24.52 -10.02
N ASN A 342 38.61 -24.95 -8.97
CA ASN A 342 39.14 -25.02 -7.60
C ASN A 342 39.76 -26.36 -7.21
N LYS A 343 39.83 -27.31 -8.13
CA LYS A 343 40.62 -28.55 -8.07
C LYS A 343 41.82 -28.47 -8.98
#